data_45bbe78dda3d2d9a161dff1090bcfb40
#
_entry.id   45bbe78dda3d2d9a161dff1090bcfb40
#
_cell.length_a   1.000
_cell.length_b   1.000
_cell.length_c   1.000
_cell.angle_alpha   90.00
_cell.angle_beta   90.00
_cell.angle_gamma   90.00
#
_symmetry.space_group_name_H-M   'P 1'
#
loop_
_entity.id
_entity.type
_entity.pdbx_description
1 polymer ?
#
loop_
_entity_poly.entity_id
_entity_poly.type
_entity_poly.pdbx_seq_one_letter_code
_entity_poly.pdbx_strand_id
1 'polypeptide(L)'
;MEISGGLEKASLEVILRDFDTEGMKRRIEALDAFAKTVEAQFPGGKAIVKTQPQYYNMKSGIEKKPEVMDKLKLALKNTGIDLHQKPVRGGTDGSRLTELGIPAPNIFTGGRNFHSRQEWISVSEMCAACKLIIELIKI
;
A
#
# COMPACT_ATOMS: atom_id res chain seq x y z
N MET A 1 -8.18 -8.60 -10.86
CA MET A 1 -7.73 -9.37 -12.02
C MET A 1 -8.79 -9.19 -13.09
N GLU A 2 -8.39 -8.70 -14.24
CA GLU A 2 -9.27 -8.50 -15.39
C GLU A 2 -8.68 -9.25 -16.58
N ILE A 3 -9.54 -9.90 -17.34
CA ILE A 3 -9.16 -10.67 -18.54
C ILE A 3 -10.01 -10.14 -19.69
N SER A 4 -9.36 -9.76 -20.78
CA SER A 4 -10.00 -9.38 -22.01
C SER A 4 -9.29 -10.03 -23.19
N GLY A 5 -10.02 -10.35 -24.25
CA GLY A 5 -9.38 -10.95 -25.40
C GLY A 5 -10.32 -11.44 -26.50
N GLY A 6 -9.71 -11.89 -27.58
CA GLY A 6 -10.32 -12.52 -28.75
C GLY A 6 -9.43 -13.67 -29.24
N LEU A 7 -9.70 -14.13 -30.50
CA LEU A 7 -9.01 -15.28 -31.08
C LEU A 7 -7.50 -15.07 -31.27
N GLU A 8 -7.07 -13.85 -31.56
CA GLU A 8 -5.66 -13.55 -31.89
C GLU A 8 -4.87 -12.96 -30.73
N LYS A 9 -5.55 -12.33 -29.75
CA LYS A 9 -4.91 -11.62 -28.66
C LYS A 9 -5.76 -11.67 -27.40
N ALA A 10 -5.11 -11.94 -26.28
CA ALA A 10 -5.69 -11.78 -24.95
C ALA A 10 -4.81 -10.91 -24.08
N SER A 11 -5.41 -10.22 -23.13
CA SER A 11 -4.70 -9.46 -22.11
C SER A 11 -5.20 -9.85 -20.72
N LEU A 12 -4.25 -9.90 -19.78
CA LEU A 12 -4.50 -10.21 -18.40
C LEU A 12 -3.92 -9.06 -17.56
N GLU A 13 -4.76 -8.35 -16.81
CA GLU A 13 -4.34 -7.36 -15.85
C GLU A 13 -4.28 -7.97 -14.45
N VAL A 14 -3.10 -7.88 -13.81
CA VAL A 14 -2.84 -8.42 -12.49
C VAL A 14 -2.25 -7.35 -11.60
N ILE A 15 -2.80 -7.17 -10.41
CA ILE A 15 -2.22 -6.31 -9.39
C ILE A 15 -1.32 -7.15 -8.49
N LEU A 16 -0.02 -6.89 -8.52
CA LEU A 16 0.94 -7.48 -7.60
C LEU A 16 1.05 -6.62 -6.35
N ARG A 17 1.11 -7.28 -5.19
CA ARG A 17 1.29 -6.62 -3.89
C ARG A 17 2.24 -7.42 -3.04
N ASP A 18 3.19 -6.72 -2.43
CA ASP A 18 4.06 -7.26 -1.39
C ASP A 18 4.40 -6.18 -0.38
N PHE A 19 4.74 -6.56 0.84
CA PHE A 19 5.22 -5.64 1.87
C PHE A 19 6.74 -5.41 1.77
N ASP A 20 7.42 -6.31 1.07
CA ASP A 20 8.86 -6.30 0.89
C ASP A 20 9.25 -6.05 -0.57
N THR A 21 10.23 -5.18 -0.78
CA THR A 21 10.71 -4.82 -2.12
C THR A 21 11.30 -6.02 -2.85
N GLU A 22 12.05 -6.88 -2.16
CA GLU A 22 12.62 -8.10 -2.74
C GLU A 22 11.53 -9.13 -3.05
N GLY A 23 10.49 -9.21 -2.20
CA GLY A 23 9.30 -10.01 -2.47
C GLY A 23 8.59 -9.56 -3.75
N MET A 24 8.42 -8.25 -3.94
CA MET A 24 7.83 -7.69 -5.17
C MET A 24 8.67 -8.04 -6.40
N LYS A 25 9.99 -7.91 -6.33
CA LYS A 25 10.91 -8.26 -7.42
C LYS A 25 10.77 -9.72 -7.83
N ARG A 26 10.79 -10.64 -6.86
CA ARG A 26 10.57 -12.09 -7.13
C ARG A 26 9.25 -12.37 -7.81
N ARG A 27 8.17 -11.63 -7.46
CA ARG A 27 6.85 -11.79 -8.11
C ARG A 27 6.86 -11.33 -9.56
N ILE A 28 7.57 -10.26 -9.88
CA ILE A 28 7.74 -9.78 -11.25
C ILE A 28 8.55 -10.81 -12.07
N GLU A 29 9.67 -11.28 -11.53
CA GLU A 29 10.51 -12.30 -12.17
C GLU A 29 9.73 -13.61 -12.43
N ALA A 30 8.84 -13.99 -11.51
CA ALA A 30 7.97 -15.16 -11.70
C ALA A 30 7.00 -14.97 -12.88
N LEU A 31 6.44 -13.77 -13.08
CA LEU A 31 5.58 -13.49 -14.25
C LEU A 31 6.36 -13.61 -15.55
N ASP A 32 7.59 -13.12 -15.60
CA ASP A 32 8.45 -13.28 -16.78
C ASP A 32 8.77 -14.75 -17.07
N ALA A 33 9.00 -15.55 -16.02
CA ALA A 33 9.21 -16.99 -16.17
C ALA A 33 7.95 -17.71 -16.69
N PHE A 34 6.78 -17.34 -16.18
CA PHE A 34 5.50 -17.88 -16.67
C PHE A 34 5.25 -17.51 -18.15
N ALA A 35 5.52 -16.28 -18.55
CA ALA A 35 5.41 -15.84 -19.92
C ALA A 35 6.28 -16.70 -20.86
N LYS A 36 7.56 -16.92 -20.50
CA LYS A 36 8.48 -17.79 -21.25
C LYS A 36 7.99 -19.25 -21.32
N THR A 37 7.42 -19.75 -20.24
CA THR A 37 6.86 -21.12 -20.21
C THR A 37 5.67 -21.25 -21.17
N VAL A 38 4.79 -20.25 -21.21
CA VAL A 38 3.65 -20.23 -22.13
C VAL A 38 4.11 -20.17 -23.59
N GLU A 39 5.09 -19.34 -23.92
CA GLU A 39 5.67 -19.28 -25.27
C GLU A 39 6.28 -20.62 -25.71
N ALA A 40 6.94 -21.32 -24.78
CA ALA A 40 7.51 -22.65 -25.08
C ALA A 40 6.43 -23.73 -25.32
N GLN A 41 5.29 -23.62 -24.63
CA GLN A 41 4.17 -24.56 -24.82
C GLN A 41 3.36 -24.30 -26.09
N PHE A 42 3.34 -23.07 -26.58
CA PHE A 42 2.54 -22.65 -27.72
C PHE A 42 3.44 -22.01 -28.81
N PRO A 43 4.10 -22.82 -29.64
CA PRO A 43 4.99 -22.33 -30.70
C PRO A 43 4.29 -21.34 -31.64
N GLY A 44 4.89 -20.16 -31.84
CA GLY A 44 4.32 -19.06 -32.62
C GLY A 44 3.50 -18.07 -31.78
N GLY A 45 3.17 -18.41 -30.54
CA GLY A 45 2.59 -17.49 -29.57
C GLY A 45 3.66 -16.55 -29.00
N LYS A 46 3.21 -15.37 -28.54
CA LYS A 46 4.07 -14.39 -27.85
C LYS A 46 3.40 -13.89 -26.59
N ALA A 47 4.09 -13.93 -25.47
CA ALA A 47 3.64 -13.41 -24.18
C ALA A 47 4.50 -12.22 -23.74
N ILE A 48 3.89 -11.07 -23.55
CA ILE A 48 4.58 -9.83 -23.18
C ILE A 48 4.14 -9.42 -21.78
N VAL A 49 5.07 -9.38 -20.85
CA VAL A 49 4.85 -8.82 -19.51
C VAL A 49 5.18 -7.34 -19.53
N LYS A 50 4.25 -6.50 -19.07
CA LYS A 50 4.48 -5.08 -18.85
C LYS A 50 4.19 -4.78 -17.40
N THR A 51 5.14 -4.20 -16.69
CA THR A 51 4.98 -3.80 -15.29
C THR A 51 4.92 -2.29 -15.18
N GLN A 52 3.99 -1.81 -14.35
CA GLN A 52 3.86 -0.39 -14.04
C GLN A 52 3.73 -0.21 -12.52
N PRO A 53 4.73 0.39 -11.88
CA PRO A 53 4.64 0.71 -10.46
C PRO A 53 3.52 1.73 -10.22
N GLN A 54 2.62 1.46 -9.27
CA GLN A 54 1.59 2.42 -8.86
C GLN A 54 2.10 3.30 -7.71
N TYR A 55 2.75 2.70 -6.73
CA TYR A 55 3.37 3.36 -5.56
C TYR A 55 4.38 2.41 -4.90
N TYR A 56 5.30 2.97 -4.15
CA TYR A 56 6.27 2.21 -3.36
C TYR A 56 5.85 2.10 -1.88
N ASN A 57 6.46 1.15 -1.16
CA ASN A 57 6.25 1.04 0.27
C ASN A 57 6.88 2.26 0.98
N MET A 58 6.06 3.00 1.73
CA MET A 58 6.49 4.20 2.44
C MET A 58 7.46 3.92 3.60
N LYS A 59 7.58 2.67 4.05
CA LYS A 59 8.40 2.28 5.20
C LYS A 59 9.83 2.79 5.09
N SER A 60 10.49 2.54 3.97
CA SER A 60 11.89 2.96 3.74
C SER A 60 12.08 4.48 3.75
N GLY A 61 11.09 5.23 3.32
CA GLY A 61 11.11 6.70 3.38
C GLY A 61 10.89 7.24 4.78
N ILE A 62 9.99 6.61 5.55
CA ILE A 62 9.73 6.97 6.95
C ILE A 62 10.93 6.62 7.84
N GLU A 63 11.58 5.46 7.62
CA GLU A 63 12.76 5.05 8.39
C GLU A 63 13.96 6.01 8.24
N LYS A 64 14.04 6.75 7.14
CA LYS A 64 15.07 7.78 6.95
C LYS A 64 14.87 9.02 7.82
N LYS A 65 13.68 9.21 8.39
CA LYS A 65 13.32 10.35 9.26
C LYS A 65 12.60 9.85 10.52
N PRO A 66 13.32 9.20 11.43
CA PRO A 66 12.75 8.58 12.63
C PRO A 66 12.00 9.57 13.52
N GLU A 67 12.36 10.86 13.48
CA GLU A 67 11.70 11.93 14.23
C GLU A 67 10.19 12.02 13.95
N VAL A 68 9.74 11.63 12.77
CA VAL A 68 8.31 11.62 12.41
C VAL A 68 7.57 10.57 13.24
N MET A 69 8.14 9.37 13.35
CA MET A 69 7.55 8.31 14.17
C MET A 69 7.68 8.60 15.67
N ASP A 70 8.73 9.27 16.11
CA ASP A 70 8.91 9.62 17.52
C ASP A 70 7.89 10.69 17.95
N LYS A 71 7.62 11.69 17.11
CA LYS A 71 6.51 12.63 17.32
C LYS A 71 5.16 11.93 17.40
N LEU A 72 4.89 11.00 16.48
CA LEU A 72 3.64 10.22 16.50
C LEU A 72 3.49 9.41 17.79
N LYS A 73 4.56 8.73 18.24
CA LYS A 73 4.56 7.97 19.50
C LYS A 73 4.32 8.88 20.71
N LEU A 74 4.94 10.07 20.71
CA LEU A 74 4.73 11.05 21.78
C LEU A 74 3.29 11.54 21.83
N ALA A 75 2.70 11.89 20.67
CA ALA A 75 1.31 12.31 20.59
C ALA A 75 0.34 11.22 21.05
N LEU A 76 0.58 9.97 20.67
CA LEU A 76 -0.21 8.81 21.12
C LEU A 76 -0.13 8.68 22.65
N LYS A 77 1.07 8.78 23.23
CA LYS A 77 1.27 8.73 24.69
C LYS A 77 0.52 9.86 25.39
N ASN A 78 0.62 11.10 24.90
CA ASN A 78 -0.04 12.27 25.48
C ASN A 78 -1.57 12.17 25.43
N THR A 79 -2.11 11.50 24.41
CA THR A 79 -3.56 11.29 24.25
C THR A 79 -4.08 10.02 24.92
N GLY A 80 -3.20 9.21 25.54
CA GLY A 80 -3.57 7.94 26.18
C GLY A 80 -4.02 6.88 25.19
N ILE A 81 -3.57 6.95 23.93
CA ILE A 81 -3.91 6.00 22.88
C ILE A 81 -2.76 5.00 22.70
N ASP A 82 -3.06 3.71 22.79
CA ASP A 82 -2.07 2.66 22.60
C ASP A 82 -1.61 2.56 21.14
N LEU A 83 -0.31 2.40 20.97
CA LEU A 83 0.29 2.19 19.64
C LEU A 83 0.05 0.77 19.16
N HIS A 84 -0.75 0.63 18.11
CA HIS A 84 -0.92 -0.62 17.37
C HIS A 84 -0.45 -0.45 15.92
N GLN A 85 0.80 -0.78 15.67
CA GLN A 85 1.37 -0.68 14.32
C GLN A 85 1.03 -1.93 13.51
N LYS A 86 0.37 -1.76 12.37
CA LYS A 86 -0.01 -2.85 11.46
C LYS A 86 0.36 -2.48 10.02
N PRO A 87 0.77 -3.45 9.21
CA PRO A 87 0.99 -3.21 7.79
C PRO A 87 -0.36 -2.96 7.07
N VAL A 88 -0.37 -2.01 6.14
CA VAL A 88 -1.52 -1.70 5.29
C VAL A 88 -1.31 -2.29 3.90
N ARG A 89 -2.30 -2.98 3.36
CA ARG A 89 -2.23 -3.66 2.04
C ARG A 89 -2.52 -2.75 0.85
N GLY A 90 -2.71 -1.51 1.03
CA GLY A 90 -3.05 -0.58 -0.04
C GLY A 90 -2.05 0.57 -0.13
N GLY A 91 -2.03 1.25 -1.27
CA GLY A 91 -1.44 2.57 -1.37
C GLY A 91 -2.33 3.61 -0.70
N THR A 92 -1.71 4.63 -0.17
CA THR A 92 -2.36 5.80 0.38
C THR A 92 -1.65 7.04 -0.15
N ASP A 93 -2.26 8.20 -0.02
CA ASP A 93 -1.61 9.47 -0.37
C ASP A 93 -0.30 9.68 0.42
N GLY A 94 -0.21 9.10 1.63
CA GLY A 94 1.02 9.07 2.41
C GLY A 94 2.18 8.36 1.71
N SER A 95 1.92 7.31 0.92
CA SER A 95 2.96 6.66 0.10
C SER A 95 3.50 7.63 -0.94
N ARG A 96 2.61 8.37 -1.61
CA ARG A 96 3.00 9.33 -2.64
C ARG A 96 3.74 10.54 -2.07
N LEU A 97 3.27 11.07 -0.94
CA LEU A 97 3.97 12.14 -0.23
C LEU A 97 5.37 11.70 0.22
N THR A 98 5.49 10.47 0.71
CA THR A 98 6.78 9.92 1.14
C THR A 98 7.76 9.76 -0.03
N GLU A 99 7.30 9.35 -1.21
CA GLU A 99 8.10 9.32 -2.45
C GLU A 99 8.60 10.72 -2.84
N LEU A 100 7.81 11.76 -2.59
CA LEU A 100 8.18 13.17 -2.82
C LEU A 100 9.09 13.75 -1.73
N GLY A 101 9.52 12.94 -0.76
CA GLY A 101 10.42 13.35 0.32
C GLY A 101 9.71 13.89 1.57
N ILE A 102 8.37 13.77 1.65
CA ILE A 102 7.55 14.15 2.80
C ILE A 102 7.08 12.88 3.48
N PRO A 103 7.77 12.37 4.52
CA PRO A 103 7.37 11.16 5.21
C PRO A 103 6.01 11.33 5.89
N ALA A 104 5.02 10.57 5.44
CA ALA A 104 3.64 10.70 5.89
C ALA A 104 3.08 9.34 6.34
N PRO A 105 3.35 8.92 7.60
CA PRO A 105 2.79 7.70 8.15
C PRO A 105 1.27 7.81 8.27
N ASN A 106 0.58 6.69 8.04
CA ASN A 106 -0.85 6.64 8.23
C ASN A 106 -1.19 6.54 9.71
N ILE A 107 -2.24 7.24 10.13
CA ILE A 107 -2.87 7.10 11.43
C ILE A 107 -4.24 6.45 11.29
N PHE A 108 -4.81 5.98 12.40
CA PHE A 108 -6.15 5.43 12.42
C PHE A 108 -7.20 6.53 12.20
N THR A 109 -8.34 6.15 11.64
CA THR A 109 -9.53 7.00 11.53
C THR A 109 -10.68 6.51 12.41
N GLY A 110 -10.67 5.21 12.76
CA GLY A 110 -11.76 4.52 13.44
C GLY A 110 -12.79 3.90 12.48
N GLY A 111 -12.58 4.02 11.16
CA GLY A 111 -13.48 3.44 10.17
C GLY A 111 -13.47 1.91 10.17
N ARG A 112 -14.59 1.31 9.78
CA ARG A 112 -14.83 -0.12 9.67
C ARG A 112 -15.42 -0.46 8.31
N ASN A 113 -15.19 -1.67 7.84
CA ASN A 113 -15.74 -2.19 6.58
C ASN A 113 -15.46 -1.29 5.37
N PHE A 114 -14.25 -0.75 5.27
CA PHE A 114 -13.83 0.10 4.16
C PHE A 114 -14.14 -0.53 2.80
N HIS A 115 -14.55 0.28 1.85
CA HIS A 115 -14.92 -0.12 0.48
C HIS A 115 -16.17 -1.00 0.40
N SER A 116 -16.98 -1.06 1.46
CA SER A 116 -18.23 -1.80 1.45
C SER A 116 -19.44 -0.87 1.56
N ARG A 117 -20.64 -1.39 1.22
CA ARG A 117 -21.90 -0.68 1.44
C ARG A 117 -22.27 -0.55 2.93
N GLN A 118 -21.56 -1.27 3.79
CA GLN A 118 -21.72 -1.26 5.24
C GLN A 118 -20.54 -0.56 5.92
N GLU A 119 -19.89 0.37 5.23
CA GLU A 119 -18.84 1.19 5.82
C GLU A 119 -19.41 2.12 6.88
N TRP A 120 -18.76 2.18 8.03
CA TRP A 120 -19.19 3.00 9.14
C TRP A 120 -18.03 3.43 10.04
N ILE A 121 -18.25 4.44 10.86
CA ILE A 121 -17.31 4.93 11.86
C ILE A 121 -18.06 5.27 13.14
N SER A 122 -17.46 5.03 14.30
CA SER A 122 -18.00 5.53 15.57
C SER A 122 -17.56 6.97 15.82
N VAL A 123 -18.45 7.76 16.39
CA VAL A 123 -18.15 9.17 16.75
C VAL A 123 -16.98 9.23 17.75
N SER A 124 -16.91 8.32 18.71
CA SER A 124 -15.85 8.27 19.71
C SER A 124 -14.47 8.00 19.08
N GLU A 125 -14.37 7.08 18.11
CA GLU A 125 -13.11 6.79 17.42
C GLU A 125 -12.69 7.94 16.49
N MET A 126 -13.65 8.58 15.83
CA MET A 126 -13.41 9.78 15.03
C MET A 126 -12.88 10.93 15.91
N CYS A 127 -13.47 11.15 17.08
CA CYS A 127 -12.99 12.14 18.06
C CYS A 127 -11.58 11.80 18.58
N ALA A 128 -11.25 10.51 18.79
CA ALA A 128 -9.93 10.09 19.20
C ALA A 128 -8.87 10.40 18.10
N ALA A 129 -9.20 10.15 16.84
CA ALA A 129 -8.33 10.52 15.72
C ALA A 129 -8.10 12.04 15.64
N CYS A 130 -9.16 12.85 15.81
CA CYS A 130 -9.05 14.30 15.85
C CYS A 130 -8.16 14.79 17.02
N LYS A 131 -8.31 14.22 18.21
CA LYS A 131 -7.46 14.54 19.38
C LYS A 131 -5.98 14.25 19.08
N LEU A 132 -5.70 13.11 18.46
CA LEU A 132 -4.32 12.76 18.07
C LEU A 132 -3.74 13.78 17.08
N ILE A 133 -4.50 14.19 16.07
CA ILE A 133 -4.06 15.20 15.08
C ILE A 133 -3.77 16.54 15.76
N ILE A 134 -4.66 16.99 16.64
CA ILE A 134 -4.47 18.24 17.40
C ILE A 134 -3.19 18.16 18.24
N GLU A 135 -2.93 17.04 18.87
CA GLU A 135 -1.72 16.85 19.67
C GLU A 135 -0.46 16.84 18.80
N LEU A 136 -0.49 16.20 17.63
CA LEU A 136 0.62 16.21 16.67
C LEU A 136 1.00 17.62 16.21
N ILE A 137 0.03 18.52 16.10
CA ILE A 137 0.29 19.92 15.69
C ILE A 137 0.96 20.74 16.80
N LYS A 138 0.78 20.35 18.06
CA LYS A 138 1.33 21.07 19.23
C LYS A 138 2.82 20.75 19.49
N ILE A 139 3.28 19.61 19.03
CA ILE A 139 4.65 19.09 19.24
C ILE A 139 5.47 19.17 17.95
#